data_149465c70d061f0a1ecd86c882dea5a1
#
_entry.id   149465c70d061f0a1ecd86c882dea5a1
#
_cell.length_a   1.000
_cell.length_b   1.000
_cell.length_c   1.000
_cell.angle_alpha   90.00
_cell.angle_beta   90.00
_cell.angle_gamma   90.00
#
_symmetry.space_group_name_H-M   'P 1'
#
loop_
_entity.id
_entity.type
_entity.pdbx_description
1 polymer ?
#
loop_
_entity_poly.entity_id
_entity_poly.type
_entity_poly.pdbx_seq_one_letter_code
_entity_poly.pdbx_strand_id
1 'polypeptide(L)'
;LSDRINPAVLASSGMILITFGLCLLAVDVSCPFFWLIALALVIIGIGFALFTAPNNNAIMGAVTPKYYGAASSVVSTVRLNGQVLSVAIITLILSQSGASAASDWLAQHIQQAFIVFTILCAIGIVPSAARSK
;
A
#
# COMPACT_ATOMS: atom_id res chain seq x y z
N LEU A 1 -23.01 -5.57 1.78
CA LEU A 1 -22.64 -4.29 2.44
C LEU A 1 -22.11 -3.26 1.44
N SER A 2 -21.59 -3.69 0.29
CA SER A 2 -21.00 -2.83 -0.75
C SER A 2 -22.00 -1.96 -1.51
N ASP A 3 -23.29 -2.28 -1.46
CA ASP A 3 -24.34 -1.60 -2.27
C ASP A 3 -24.89 -0.31 -1.67
N ARG A 4 -24.54 0.02 -0.43
CA ARG A 4 -25.04 1.21 0.27
C ARG A 4 -24.00 2.27 0.59
N ILE A 5 -22.72 1.99 0.34
CA ILE A 5 -21.61 2.91 0.63
C ILE A 5 -20.93 3.30 -0.67
N ASN A 6 -20.69 4.59 -0.89
CA ASN A 6 -19.96 5.09 -2.05
C ASN A 6 -18.61 4.36 -2.19
N PRO A 7 -18.34 3.68 -3.31
CA PRO A 7 -17.13 2.90 -3.50
C PRO A 7 -15.84 3.75 -3.35
N ALA A 8 -15.94 5.04 -3.62
CA ALA A 8 -14.83 5.97 -3.42
C ALA A 8 -14.50 6.21 -1.94
N VAL A 9 -15.52 6.28 -1.08
CA VAL A 9 -15.33 6.43 0.38
C VAL A 9 -14.68 5.16 0.95
N LEU A 10 -15.12 3.98 0.48
CA LEU A 10 -14.57 2.71 0.91
C LEU A 10 -13.09 2.56 0.49
N ALA A 11 -12.75 2.96 -0.75
CA ALA A 11 -11.38 2.96 -1.22
C ALA A 11 -10.50 3.93 -0.43
N SER A 12 -10.99 5.14 -0.15
CA SER A 12 -10.24 6.14 0.61
C SER A 12 -10.01 5.69 2.06
N SER A 13 -11.01 5.08 2.71
CA SER A 13 -10.85 4.52 4.06
C SER A 13 -9.82 3.38 4.09
N GLY A 14 -9.78 2.54 3.04
CA GLY A 14 -8.77 1.50 2.87
C GLY A 14 -7.36 2.09 2.80
N MET A 15 -7.14 3.17 2.04
CA MET A 15 -5.84 3.83 1.94
C MET A 15 -5.41 4.48 3.26
N ILE A 16 -6.35 5.08 4.01
CA ILE A 16 -6.07 5.63 5.34
C ILE A 16 -5.60 4.52 6.30
N LEU A 17 -6.26 3.37 6.29
CA LEU A 17 -5.88 2.22 7.10
C LEU A 17 -4.49 1.68 6.73
N ILE A 18 -4.16 1.59 5.43
CA ILE A 18 -2.83 1.18 4.98
C ILE A 18 -1.77 2.17 5.47
N THR A 19 -2.01 3.47 5.30
CA THR A 19 -1.09 4.52 5.73
C THR A 19 -0.86 4.47 7.24
N PHE A 20 -1.92 4.27 8.02
CA PHE A 20 -1.84 4.12 9.47
C PHE A 20 -1.04 2.87 9.88
N GLY A 21 -1.29 1.73 9.24
CA GLY A 21 -0.54 0.50 9.49
C GLY A 21 0.95 0.62 9.15
N LEU A 22 1.29 1.29 8.05
CA LEU A 22 2.69 1.57 7.70
C LEU A 22 3.36 2.52 8.70
N CYS A 23 2.63 3.52 9.20
CA CYS A 23 3.11 4.41 10.24
C CYS A 23 3.42 3.66 11.55
N LEU A 24 2.55 2.72 11.95
CA LEU A 24 2.80 1.86 13.11
C LEU A 24 4.07 1.03 12.91
N LEU A 25 4.30 0.43 11.74
CA LEU A 25 5.52 -0.32 11.45
C LEU A 25 6.77 0.57 11.48
N ALA A 26 6.67 1.82 10.98
CA ALA A 26 7.79 2.75 11.03
C ALA A 26 8.22 3.11 12.46
N VAL A 27 7.26 3.17 13.39
CA VAL A 27 7.53 3.45 14.81
C VAL A 27 8.06 2.21 15.53
N ASP A 28 7.54 1.01 15.20
CA ASP A 28 7.89 -0.24 15.88
C ASP A 28 9.34 -0.70 15.61
N VAL A 29 9.95 -0.27 14.51
CA VAL A 29 11.36 -0.56 14.22
C VAL A 29 12.29 -0.10 15.36
N SER A 30 11.91 0.95 16.09
CA SER A 30 12.69 1.49 17.20
C SER A 30 12.57 0.67 18.50
N CYS A 31 11.46 -0.07 18.68
CA CYS A 31 11.18 -0.92 19.84
C CYS A 31 10.35 -2.13 19.37
N PRO A 32 10.98 -3.19 18.83
CA PRO A 32 10.27 -4.28 18.19
C PRO A 32 9.38 -5.04 19.18
N PHE A 33 8.07 -4.83 19.06
CA PHE A 33 7.07 -5.53 19.85
C PHE A 33 6.25 -6.43 18.92
N PHE A 34 6.44 -7.72 19.00
CA PHE A 34 5.85 -8.72 18.11
C PHE A 34 4.33 -8.52 17.88
N TRP A 35 3.59 -8.18 18.95
CA TRP A 35 2.15 -7.93 18.88
C TRP A 35 1.79 -6.68 18.07
N LEU A 36 2.64 -5.66 18.10
CA LEU A 36 2.43 -4.43 17.35
C LEU A 36 2.63 -4.67 15.85
N ILE A 37 3.64 -5.46 15.49
CA ILE A 37 3.87 -5.89 14.10
C ILE A 37 2.66 -6.68 13.60
N ALA A 38 2.19 -7.67 14.36
CA ALA A 38 1.03 -8.48 14.00
C ALA A 38 -0.22 -7.61 13.80
N LEU A 39 -0.47 -6.67 14.71
CA LEU A 39 -1.59 -5.73 14.62
C LEU A 39 -1.48 -4.84 13.38
N ALA A 40 -0.31 -4.28 13.11
CA ALA A 40 -0.07 -3.43 11.95
C ALA A 40 -0.31 -4.20 10.64
N LEU A 41 0.14 -5.46 10.53
CA LEU A 41 -0.08 -6.30 9.37
C LEU A 41 -1.57 -6.61 9.16
N VAL A 42 -2.33 -6.85 10.22
CA VAL A 42 -3.79 -7.05 10.15
C VAL A 42 -4.47 -5.77 9.64
N ILE A 43 -4.11 -4.61 10.16
CA ILE A 43 -4.65 -3.31 9.74
C ILE A 43 -4.35 -3.06 8.25
N ILE A 44 -3.11 -3.30 7.81
CA ILE A 44 -2.71 -3.17 6.40
C ILE A 44 -3.50 -4.13 5.52
N GLY A 45 -3.67 -5.37 5.95
CA GLY A 45 -4.43 -6.39 5.21
C GLY A 45 -5.90 -6.00 5.02
N ILE A 46 -6.55 -5.52 6.07
CA ILE A 46 -7.94 -5.01 6.00
C ILE A 46 -8.01 -3.78 5.09
N GLY A 47 -7.10 -2.83 5.24
CA GLY A 47 -7.03 -1.63 4.41
C GLY A 47 -6.84 -1.97 2.93
N PHE A 48 -5.98 -2.94 2.62
CA PHE A 48 -5.74 -3.42 1.25
C PHE A 48 -6.98 -4.08 0.65
N ALA A 49 -7.71 -4.89 1.41
CA ALA A 49 -8.96 -5.49 0.97
C ALA A 49 -10.03 -4.44 0.67
N LEU A 50 -10.20 -3.45 1.56
CA LEU A 50 -11.15 -2.35 1.41
C LEU A 50 -10.83 -1.44 0.22
N PHE A 51 -9.56 -1.29 -0.13
CA PHE A 51 -9.12 -0.52 -1.31
C PHE A 51 -9.29 -1.31 -2.60
N THR A 52 -8.85 -2.58 -2.62
CA THR A 52 -8.75 -3.38 -3.85
C THR A 52 -10.12 -3.77 -4.40
N ALA A 53 -11.06 -4.14 -3.54
CA ALA A 53 -12.38 -4.62 -3.96
C ALA A 53 -13.18 -3.55 -4.75
N PRO A 54 -13.42 -2.33 -4.22
CA PRO A 54 -14.17 -1.32 -4.95
C PRO A 54 -13.41 -0.81 -6.18
N ASN A 55 -12.08 -0.77 -6.14
CA ASN A 55 -11.28 -0.33 -7.27
C ASN A 55 -11.39 -1.32 -8.45
N ASN A 56 -11.29 -2.62 -8.19
CA ASN A 56 -11.50 -3.65 -9.21
C ASN A 56 -12.93 -3.60 -9.78
N ASN A 57 -13.94 -3.45 -8.93
CA ASN A 57 -15.33 -3.33 -9.36
C ASN A 57 -15.56 -2.10 -10.25
N ALA A 58 -14.95 -0.96 -9.90
CA ALA A 58 -15.04 0.25 -10.71
C ALA A 58 -14.39 0.08 -12.10
N ILE A 59 -13.25 -0.59 -12.17
CA ILE A 59 -12.56 -0.87 -13.44
C ILE A 59 -13.39 -1.83 -14.29
N MET A 60 -13.87 -2.92 -13.72
CA MET A 60 -14.68 -3.90 -14.45
C MET A 60 -16.04 -3.34 -14.86
N GLY A 61 -16.66 -2.49 -14.06
CA GLY A 61 -17.91 -1.80 -14.42
C GLY A 61 -17.78 -0.76 -15.52
N ALA A 62 -16.57 -0.27 -15.78
CA ALA A 62 -16.30 0.72 -16.83
C ALA A 62 -16.09 0.10 -18.23
N VAL A 63 -15.97 -1.23 -18.33
CA VAL A 63 -15.73 -1.95 -19.60
C VAL A 63 -16.87 -2.92 -19.91
N THR A 64 -17.13 -3.14 -21.19
CA THR A 64 -18.10 -4.16 -21.61
C THR A 64 -17.57 -5.57 -21.38
N PRO A 65 -18.44 -6.57 -21.16
CA PRO A 65 -18.04 -7.95 -20.85
C PRO A 65 -17.04 -8.56 -21.86
N LYS A 66 -17.12 -8.16 -23.09
CA LYS A 66 -16.20 -8.59 -24.17
C LYS A 66 -14.73 -8.26 -23.89
N TYR A 67 -14.46 -7.21 -23.12
CA TYR A 67 -13.11 -6.71 -22.85
C TYR A 67 -12.62 -6.97 -21.42
N TYR A 68 -13.34 -7.76 -20.61
CA TYR A 68 -12.93 -8.08 -19.24
C TYR A 68 -11.54 -8.71 -19.15
N GLY A 69 -11.19 -9.59 -20.10
CA GLY A 69 -9.86 -10.19 -20.15
C GLY A 69 -8.75 -9.16 -20.38
N ALA A 70 -8.97 -8.22 -21.31
CA ALA A 70 -8.02 -7.14 -21.57
C ALA A 70 -7.89 -6.18 -20.37
N ALA A 71 -9.00 -5.80 -19.75
CA ALA A 71 -9.00 -4.94 -18.57
C ALA A 71 -8.26 -5.61 -17.39
N SER A 72 -8.51 -6.88 -17.15
CA SER A 72 -7.85 -7.66 -16.10
C SER A 72 -6.33 -7.77 -16.33
N SER A 73 -5.89 -7.98 -17.57
CA SER A 73 -4.45 -8.05 -17.90
C SER A 73 -3.76 -6.69 -17.69
N VAL A 74 -4.42 -5.59 -18.05
CA VAL A 74 -3.88 -4.24 -17.78
C VAL A 74 -3.74 -3.98 -16.28
N VAL A 75 -4.76 -4.31 -15.48
CA VAL A 75 -4.70 -4.16 -14.01
C VAL A 75 -3.55 -4.99 -13.43
N SER A 76 -3.40 -6.22 -13.88
CA SER A 76 -2.32 -7.11 -13.42
C SER A 76 -0.93 -6.56 -13.80
N THR A 77 -0.78 -6.04 -15.01
CA THR A 77 0.48 -5.45 -15.48
C THR A 77 0.85 -4.20 -14.67
N VAL A 78 -0.11 -3.31 -14.41
CA VAL A 78 0.12 -2.12 -13.57
C VAL A 78 0.52 -2.52 -12.15
N ARG A 79 -0.13 -3.53 -11.58
CA ARG A 79 0.21 -4.05 -10.26
C ARG A 79 1.62 -4.62 -10.20
N LEU A 80 2.02 -5.42 -11.20
CA LEU A 80 3.38 -5.95 -11.31
C LEU A 80 4.43 -4.85 -11.44
N ASN A 81 4.18 -3.84 -12.26
CA ASN A 81 5.07 -2.68 -12.37
C ASN A 81 5.22 -1.95 -11.03
N GLY A 82 4.14 -1.78 -10.27
CA GLY A 82 4.19 -1.21 -8.92
C GLY A 82 5.04 -2.05 -7.96
N GLN A 83 4.93 -3.38 -8.02
CA GLN A 83 5.75 -4.28 -7.21
C GLN A 83 7.25 -4.19 -7.57
N VAL A 84 7.58 -4.20 -8.85
CA VAL A 84 8.97 -4.05 -9.31
C VAL A 84 9.56 -2.71 -8.87
N LEU A 85 8.78 -1.63 -9.01
CA LEU A 85 9.21 -0.30 -8.58
C LEU A 85 9.44 -0.23 -7.06
N SER A 86 8.58 -0.86 -6.26
CA SER A 86 8.76 -0.89 -4.81
C SER A 86 10.01 -1.64 -4.39
N VAL A 87 10.30 -2.78 -5.03
CA VAL A 87 11.55 -3.54 -4.80
C VAL A 87 12.76 -2.72 -5.21
N ALA A 88 12.71 -2.01 -6.33
CA ALA A 88 13.80 -1.14 -6.76
C ALA A 88 14.08 -0.02 -5.74
N ILE A 89 13.05 0.62 -5.20
CA ILE A 89 13.19 1.66 -4.17
C ILE A 89 13.85 1.07 -2.90
N ILE A 90 13.38 -0.09 -2.42
CA ILE A 90 13.96 -0.75 -1.25
C ILE A 90 15.43 -1.10 -1.51
N THR A 91 15.75 -1.65 -2.68
CA THR A 91 17.13 -2.00 -3.06
C THR A 91 18.03 -0.77 -3.09
N LEU A 92 17.55 0.35 -3.63
CA LEU A 92 18.30 1.61 -3.62
C LEU A 92 18.56 2.12 -2.20
N ILE A 93 17.58 2.07 -1.32
CA ILE A 93 17.74 2.46 0.09
C ILE A 93 18.80 1.57 0.77
N LEU A 94 18.72 0.27 0.56
CA LEU A 94 19.65 -0.71 1.15
C LEU A 94 21.05 -0.68 0.51
N SER A 95 21.18 -0.30 -0.75
CA SER A 95 22.49 -0.27 -1.47
C SER A 95 23.37 0.91 -1.10
N GLN A 96 22.81 1.97 -0.51
CA GLN A 96 23.60 3.13 -0.04
C GLN A 96 24.50 2.81 1.14
N SER A 97 24.57 1.58 1.52
CA SER A 97 25.23 1.07 2.70
C SER A 97 26.55 0.43 2.37
N GLY A 98 27.61 1.02 2.85
CA GLY A 98 28.89 0.34 3.00
C GLY A 98 28.73 -0.87 3.95
N ALA A 99 29.52 -1.91 3.71
CA ALA A 99 29.46 -3.25 4.34
C ALA A 99 29.62 -3.30 5.89
N SER A 100 29.00 -2.41 6.62
CA SER A 100 28.97 -2.40 8.08
C SER A 100 27.73 -3.16 8.56
N ALA A 101 27.92 -4.43 8.83
CA ALA A 101 26.90 -5.35 9.33
C ALA A 101 26.55 -5.06 10.83
N ALA A 102 26.03 -3.89 11.13
CA ALA A 102 25.43 -3.60 12.42
C ALA A 102 23.91 -3.72 12.32
N SER A 103 23.29 -4.46 13.25
CA SER A 103 21.83 -4.64 13.34
C SER A 103 21.08 -3.30 13.37
N ASP A 104 21.63 -2.32 14.03
CA ASP A 104 21.07 -0.97 14.15
C ASP A 104 20.99 -0.23 12.81
N TRP A 105 21.95 -0.47 11.95
CA TRP A 105 21.99 0.08 10.61
C TRP A 105 20.83 -0.45 9.73
N LEU A 106 20.60 -1.77 9.75
CA LEU A 106 19.51 -2.39 8.99
C LEU A 106 18.14 -1.88 9.48
N ALA A 107 17.97 -1.73 10.79
CA ALA A 107 16.75 -1.20 11.39
C ALA A 107 16.45 0.22 10.90
N GLN A 108 17.45 1.11 10.87
CA GLN A 108 17.29 2.49 10.38
C GLN A 108 16.85 2.54 8.91
N HIS A 109 17.42 1.70 8.04
CA HIS A 109 17.08 1.70 6.62
C HIS A 109 15.71 1.08 6.34
N ILE A 110 15.31 0.07 7.12
CA ILE A 110 13.95 -0.47 7.09
C ILE A 110 12.95 0.61 7.54
N GLN A 111 13.26 1.36 8.59
CA GLN A 111 12.43 2.47 9.04
C GLN A 111 12.28 3.55 7.95
N GLN A 112 13.37 3.93 7.29
CA GLN A 112 13.33 4.87 6.16
C GLN A 112 12.44 4.36 5.03
N ALA A 113 12.53 3.07 4.68
CA ALA A 113 11.67 2.48 3.68
C ALA A 113 10.18 2.59 4.06
N PHE A 114 9.82 2.29 5.30
CA PHE A 114 8.43 2.44 5.78
C PHE A 114 7.96 3.89 5.73
N ILE A 115 8.80 4.85 6.11
CA ILE A 115 8.49 6.28 6.03
C ILE A 115 8.23 6.70 4.57
N VAL A 116 9.09 6.31 3.64
CA VAL A 116 8.93 6.61 2.20
C VAL A 116 7.60 6.04 1.69
N PHE A 117 7.28 4.79 1.98
CA PHE A 117 6.02 4.18 1.56
C PHE A 117 4.80 4.82 2.24
N THR A 118 4.92 5.23 3.50
CA THR A 118 3.86 5.97 4.21
C THR A 118 3.55 7.29 3.49
N ILE A 119 4.59 8.04 3.11
CA ILE A 119 4.45 9.31 2.37
C ILE A 119 3.81 9.06 0.99
N LEU A 120 4.27 8.05 0.25
CA LEU A 120 3.71 7.69 -1.04
C LEU A 120 2.22 7.31 -0.94
N CYS A 121 1.85 6.52 0.07
CA CYS A 121 0.44 6.19 0.34
C CYS A 121 -0.38 7.42 0.72
N ALA A 122 0.16 8.31 1.55
CA ALA A 122 -0.52 9.55 1.95
C ALA A 122 -0.78 10.47 0.74
N ILE A 123 0.19 10.60 -0.17
CA ILE A 123 0.02 11.33 -1.44
C ILE A 123 -1.08 10.68 -2.28
N GLY A 124 -1.15 9.34 -2.31
CA GLY A 124 -2.17 8.59 -3.03
C GLY A 124 -3.60 8.78 -2.50
N ILE A 125 -3.77 9.22 -1.24
CA ILE A 125 -5.10 9.52 -0.67
C ILE A 125 -5.75 10.72 -1.39
N VAL A 126 -4.96 11.71 -1.79
CA VAL A 126 -5.47 12.95 -2.42
C VAL A 126 -6.29 12.67 -3.68
N PRO A 127 -5.77 11.94 -4.70
CA PRO A 127 -6.56 11.62 -5.88
C PRO A 127 -7.69 10.63 -5.59
N SER A 128 -7.54 9.76 -4.59
CA SER A 128 -8.61 8.85 -4.16
C SER A 128 -9.80 9.61 -3.55
N ALA A 129 -9.53 10.61 -2.71
CA ALA A 129 -10.56 11.46 -2.11
C ALA A 129 -11.21 12.40 -3.14
N ALA A 130 -10.46 12.91 -4.12
CA ALA A 130 -10.97 13.75 -5.20
C ALA A 130 -12.01 13.03 -6.08
N ARG A 131 -11.97 11.71 -6.12
CA ARG A 131 -12.90 10.84 -6.87
C ARG A 131 -14.28 10.72 -6.19
N SER A 132 -14.43 11.16 -4.95
CA SER A 132 -15.67 11.07 -4.19
C SER A 132 -16.67 12.21 -4.50
N LYS A 133 -16.31 13.16 -5.36
CA LYS A 133 -17.20 14.20 -5.90
C LYS A 133 -17.66 13.81 -7.30
#